data_dfed7d4b9df1358df89e1b60aa5ca6e9
#
_entry.id   dfed7d4b9df1358df89e1b60aa5ca6e9
#
_cell.length_a   1.000
_cell.length_b   1.000
_cell.length_c   1.000
_cell.angle_alpha   90.00
_cell.angle_beta   90.00
_cell.angle_gamma   90.00
#
_symmetry.space_group_name_H-M   'P 1'
#
loop_
_entity.id
_entity.type
_entity.pdbx_description
1 polymer ?
#
loop_
_entity_poly.entity_id
_entity_poly.type
_entity_poly.pdbx_seq_one_letter_code
_entity_poly.pdbx_strand_id
1 'polypeptide(L)'
;YNDVYATIGVSATHDDLQTLDTASASLKKQSGTFNEISANYGFALDKRNRSFMPTDGSIISFNQSLPIYADKRFIANTVSSSSYKTLTENVIGAGKIYLSSINGLGSDDVRVSKRKGLSGKRLRGFESGKVGPLDGTDHIGGNYSAAVNFEANLPNFLPESTNTDVGFFLDFGNVWGVDYDSTIDDSNKIRSSTGAVINWNSPLGPMNFT
;
A
#
# COMPACT_ATOMS: atom_id res chain seq x y z
N TYR A 1 -11.66 -16.22 19.79
CA TYR A 1 -10.31 -16.41 19.22
C TYR A 1 -9.61 -15.07 19.33
N ASN A 2 -8.64 -14.95 20.21
CA ASN A 2 -8.00 -13.67 20.57
C ASN A 2 -7.13 -13.06 19.43
N ASP A 3 -6.84 -13.83 18.38
CA ASP A 3 -5.92 -13.45 17.32
C ASP A 3 -6.65 -13.00 16.02
N VAL A 4 -7.99 -13.10 15.99
CA VAL A 4 -8.81 -12.76 14.83
C VAL A 4 -9.53 -11.46 15.05
N TYR A 5 -9.34 -10.51 14.16
CA TYR A 5 -9.99 -9.21 14.15
C TYR A 5 -10.90 -9.10 12.93
N ALA A 6 -12.10 -8.61 13.13
CA ALA A 6 -13.03 -8.27 12.05
C ALA A 6 -13.42 -6.81 12.16
N THR A 7 -13.46 -6.13 11.02
CA THR A 7 -13.91 -4.75 10.91
C THR A 7 -15.06 -4.66 9.91
N ILE A 8 -16.02 -3.82 10.20
CA ILE A 8 -17.11 -3.46 9.30
C ILE A 8 -17.32 -1.96 9.39
N GLY A 9 -17.64 -1.33 8.27
CA GLY A 9 -17.88 0.10 8.22
C GLY A 9 -18.63 0.51 6.96
N VAL A 10 -19.12 1.73 7.00
CA VAL A 10 -19.70 2.41 5.84
C VAL A 10 -18.95 3.71 5.65
N SER A 11 -18.60 4.03 4.43
CA SER A 11 -18.01 5.32 4.07
C SER A 11 -18.87 6.05 3.04
N ALA A 12 -18.98 7.36 3.18
CA ALA A 12 -19.57 8.23 2.18
C ALA A 12 -18.49 9.20 1.69
N THR A 13 -18.34 9.32 0.39
CA THR A 13 -17.35 10.20 -0.24
C THR A 13 -18.04 11.09 -1.26
N HIS A 14 -17.68 12.37 -1.22
CA HIS A 14 -18.02 13.35 -2.24
C HIS A 14 -16.72 13.88 -2.83
N ASP A 15 -16.46 13.56 -4.08
CA ASP A 15 -15.27 13.97 -4.82
C ASP A 15 -15.64 15.04 -5.85
N ASP A 16 -14.98 16.19 -5.82
CA ASP A 16 -15.01 17.19 -6.89
C ASP A 16 -13.60 17.30 -7.49
N LEU A 17 -13.42 16.66 -8.64
CA LEU A 17 -12.15 16.65 -9.35
C LEU A 17 -12.11 17.81 -10.35
N GLN A 18 -11.26 18.79 -10.08
CA GLN A 18 -10.95 19.88 -10.97
C GLN A 18 -9.57 19.66 -11.59
N THR A 19 -9.44 19.95 -12.88
CA THR A 19 -8.20 19.75 -13.61
C THR A 19 -7.68 21.07 -14.16
N LEU A 20 -6.36 21.21 -14.17
CA LEU A 20 -5.69 22.33 -14.83
C LEU A 20 -5.77 22.19 -16.36
N ASP A 21 -5.62 23.30 -17.08
CA ASP A 21 -5.58 23.30 -18.55
C ASP A 21 -4.41 22.47 -19.10
N THR A 22 -3.35 22.33 -18.34
CA THR A 22 -2.16 21.53 -18.65
C THR A 22 -2.30 20.05 -18.34
N ALA A 23 -3.40 19.63 -17.67
CA ALA A 23 -3.61 18.23 -17.31
C ALA A 23 -3.81 17.36 -18.58
N SER A 24 -3.48 16.08 -18.45
CA SER A 24 -3.65 15.09 -19.50
C SER A 24 -5.12 14.95 -19.93
N ALA A 25 -5.33 14.45 -21.14
CA ALA A 25 -6.68 14.26 -21.69
C ALA A 25 -7.50 13.29 -20.83
N SER A 26 -6.87 12.28 -20.25
CA SER A 26 -7.50 11.31 -19.39
C SER A 26 -7.98 11.91 -18.07
N LEU A 27 -7.18 12.78 -17.47
CA LEU A 27 -7.57 13.51 -16.27
C LEU A 27 -8.74 14.45 -16.53
N LYS A 28 -8.69 15.19 -17.65
CA LYS A 28 -9.77 16.11 -18.04
C LYS A 28 -11.11 15.39 -18.24
N LYS A 29 -11.10 14.18 -18.81
CA LYS A 29 -12.32 13.36 -18.98
C LYS A 29 -12.94 12.92 -17.65
N GLN A 30 -12.16 12.93 -16.57
CA GLN A 30 -12.60 12.49 -15.25
C GLN A 30 -12.93 13.64 -14.30
N SER A 31 -12.85 14.89 -14.77
CA SER A 31 -13.28 16.06 -14.01
C SER A 31 -14.79 15.99 -13.71
N GLY A 32 -15.19 16.59 -12.60
CA GLY A 32 -16.58 16.69 -12.16
C GLY A 32 -16.80 16.09 -10.79
N THR A 33 -18.06 16.13 -10.38
CA THR A 33 -18.50 15.72 -9.05
C THR A 33 -18.96 14.28 -9.04
N PHE A 34 -18.56 13.52 -8.02
CA PHE A 34 -18.93 12.12 -7.88
C PHE A 34 -19.24 11.79 -6.42
N ASN A 35 -20.31 11.05 -6.23
CA ASN A 35 -20.77 10.60 -4.93
C ASN A 35 -20.64 9.09 -4.82
N GLU A 36 -20.28 8.63 -3.65
CA GLU A 36 -20.14 7.22 -3.34
C GLU A 36 -20.52 6.92 -1.90
N ILE A 37 -21.28 5.86 -1.69
CA ILE A 37 -21.49 5.21 -0.40
C ILE A 37 -21.03 3.77 -0.56
N SER A 38 -20.05 3.36 0.25
CA SER A 38 -19.44 2.03 0.20
C SER A 38 -19.55 1.31 1.54
N ALA A 39 -19.81 0.00 1.47
CA ALA A 39 -19.61 -0.90 2.59
C ALA A 39 -18.17 -1.40 2.60
N ASN A 40 -17.55 -1.35 3.75
CA ASN A 40 -16.17 -1.79 3.94
C ASN A 40 -16.16 -2.91 4.99
N TYR A 41 -15.45 -3.99 4.71
CA TYR A 41 -15.18 -5.02 5.70
C TYR A 41 -13.77 -5.56 5.57
N GLY A 42 -13.28 -6.09 6.67
CA GLY A 42 -11.94 -6.65 6.71
C GLY A 42 -11.82 -7.71 7.79
N PHE A 43 -10.83 -8.57 7.59
CA PHE A 43 -10.43 -9.60 8.54
C PHE A 43 -8.92 -9.54 8.70
N ALA A 44 -8.45 -9.75 9.92
CA ALA A 44 -7.04 -9.91 10.20
C ALA A 44 -6.83 -11.07 11.19
N LEU A 45 -5.77 -11.84 10.94
CA LEU A 45 -5.25 -12.83 11.85
C LEU A 45 -3.85 -12.38 12.26
N ASP A 46 -3.68 -12.01 13.54
CA ASP A 46 -2.42 -11.53 14.08
C ASP A 46 -1.87 -12.53 15.10
N LYS A 47 -0.81 -13.24 14.72
CA LYS A 47 -0.07 -14.19 15.53
C LYS A 47 1.35 -13.74 15.83
N ARG A 48 1.62 -12.45 15.74
CA ARG A 48 2.92 -11.90 16.10
C ARG A 48 3.09 -11.96 17.63
N ASN A 49 4.31 -12.21 18.07
CA ASN A 49 4.62 -12.21 19.50
C ASN A 49 4.48 -10.83 20.17
N ARG A 50 4.57 -9.75 19.39
CA ARG A 50 4.33 -8.35 19.83
C ARG A 50 3.98 -7.47 18.64
N SER A 51 3.26 -6.37 18.89
CA SER A 51 2.80 -5.46 17.81
C SER A 51 3.90 -4.55 17.28
N PHE A 52 4.82 -4.13 18.15
CA PHE A 52 5.96 -3.28 17.79
C PHE A 52 7.25 -4.10 17.81
N MET A 53 8.07 -3.95 16.78
CA MET A 53 9.34 -4.69 16.59
C MET A 53 9.17 -6.20 16.79
N PRO A 54 8.23 -6.86 16.10
CA PRO A 54 8.00 -8.29 16.25
C PRO A 54 9.25 -9.09 15.87
N THR A 55 9.52 -10.14 16.63
CA THR A 55 10.66 -11.02 16.41
C THR A 55 10.26 -12.40 15.89
N ASP A 56 8.98 -12.75 16.05
CA ASP A 56 8.41 -14.01 15.56
C ASP A 56 6.92 -13.87 15.28
N GLY A 57 6.41 -14.77 14.47
CA GLY A 57 5.00 -14.85 14.12
C GLY A 57 4.64 -14.07 12.84
N SER A 58 3.36 -13.96 12.60
CA SER A 58 2.86 -13.34 11.36
C SER A 58 1.53 -12.63 11.57
N ILE A 59 1.26 -11.68 10.71
CA ILE A 59 -0.06 -11.07 10.54
C ILE A 59 -0.46 -11.16 9.07
N ILE A 60 -1.71 -11.54 8.83
CA ILE A 60 -2.34 -11.45 7.51
C ILE A 60 -3.63 -10.67 7.63
N SER A 61 -3.92 -9.80 6.68
CA SER A 61 -5.16 -9.06 6.61
C SER A 61 -5.72 -9.02 5.20
N PHE A 62 -7.05 -9.03 5.12
CA PHE A 62 -7.83 -8.81 3.92
C PHE A 62 -8.83 -7.69 4.18
N ASN A 63 -8.95 -6.76 3.25
CA ASN A 63 -9.95 -5.70 3.28
C ASN A 63 -10.63 -5.60 1.91
N GLN A 64 -11.95 -5.40 1.92
CA GLN A 64 -12.74 -5.19 0.71
C GLN A 64 -13.67 -3.99 0.89
N SER A 65 -13.82 -3.22 -0.18
CA SER A 65 -14.80 -2.15 -0.31
C SER A 65 -15.76 -2.48 -1.45
N LEU A 66 -17.05 -2.40 -1.17
CA LEU A 66 -18.15 -2.69 -2.09
C LEU A 66 -19.03 -1.45 -2.23
N PRO A 67 -19.46 -1.05 -3.43
CA PRO A 67 -20.36 0.07 -3.61
C PRO A 67 -21.79 -0.31 -3.17
N ILE A 68 -22.37 0.51 -2.28
CA ILE A 68 -23.81 0.49 -1.97
C ILE A 68 -24.54 1.38 -2.98
N TYR A 69 -24.02 2.61 -3.14
CA TYR A 69 -24.44 3.59 -4.14
C TYR A 69 -23.19 4.31 -4.66
N ALA A 70 -23.06 4.45 -5.96
CA ALA A 70 -21.97 5.23 -6.54
C ALA A 70 -22.32 5.66 -7.97
N ASP A 71 -21.88 6.87 -8.33
CA ASP A 71 -21.97 7.37 -9.72
C ASP A 71 -21.08 6.56 -10.66
N LYS A 72 -19.96 6.04 -10.15
CA LYS A 72 -19.09 5.04 -10.79
C LYS A 72 -18.81 3.91 -9.81
N ARG A 73 -19.22 2.72 -10.18
CA ARG A 73 -19.19 1.55 -9.29
C ARG A 73 -17.89 0.76 -9.48
N PHE A 74 -17.24 0.43 -8.39
CA PHE A 74 -16.05 -0.42 -8.39
C PHE A 74 -15.99 -1.28 -7.12
N ILE A 75 -15.23 -2.36 -7.21
CA ILE A 75 -14.88 -3.20 -6.09
C ILE A 75 -13.38 -3.07 -5.83
N ALA A 76 -12.99 -2.84 -4.57
CA ALA A 76 -11.59 -2.72 -4.19
C ALA A 76 -11.21 -3.79 -3.16
N ASN A 77 -10.07 -4.43 -3.38
CA ASN A 77 -9.54 -5.45 -2.49
C ASN A 77 -8.12 -5.08 -2.08
N THR A 78 -7.76 -5.44 -0.85
CA THR A 78 -6.39 -5.32 -0.37
C THR A 78 -6.05 -6.52 0.51
N VAL A 79 -4.94 -7.17 0.20
CA VAL A 79 -4.34 -8.22 1.02
C VAL A 79 -2.99 -7.73 1.49
N SER A 80 -2.69 -7.88 2.77
CA SER A 80 -1.34 -7.69 3.27
C SER A 80 -0.95 -8.82 4.22
N SER A 81 0.32 -9.22 4.15
CA SER A 81 0.90 -10.20 5.04
C SER A 81 2.27 -9.74 5.48
N SER A 82 2.61 -9.97 6.74
CA SER A 82 3.96 -9.79 7.26
C SER A 82 4.31 -10.97 8.15
N SER A 83 5.49 -11.53 7.94
CA SER A 83 6.01 -12.65 8.74
C SER A 83 7.37 -12.28 9.27
N TYR A 84 7.62 -12.68 10.50
CA TYR A 84 8.83 -12.38 11.25
C TYR A 84 9.42 -13.66 11.80
N LYS A 85 10.74 -13.78 11.77
CA LYS A 85 11.46 -14.94 12.30
C LYS A 85 12.82 -14.52 12.85
N THR A 86 13.10 -14.90 14.07
CA THR A 86 14.46 -14.86 14.61
C THR A 86 15.31 -15.89 13.88
N LEU A 87 16.25 -15.43 13.08
CA LEU A 87 17.15 -16.25 12.27
C LEU A 87 18.40 -16.66 13.07
N THR A 88 18.93 -15.70 13.83
CA THR A 88 20.01 -15.88 14.79
C THR A 88 19.77 -14.97 15.99
N GLU A 89 20.57 -15.09 17.05
CA GLU A 89 20.48 -14.19 18.22
C GLU A 89 20.58 -12.69 17.86
N ASN A 90 21.23 -12.38 16.75
CA ASN A 90 21.50 -11.01 16.31
C ASN A 90 20.78 -10.61 15.04
N VAL A 91 19.95 -11.47 14.46
CA VAL A 91 19.27 -11.20 13.19
C VAL A 91 17.81 -11.64 13.23
N ILE A 92 16.92 -10.71 12.99
CA ILE A 92 15.50 -10.96 12.81
C ILE A 92 15.17 -10.72 11.33
N GLY A 93 14.75 -11.77 10.63
CA GLY A 93 14.25 -11.67 9.26
C GLY A 93 12.78 -11.26 9.24
N ALA A 94 12.40 -10.43 8.28
CA ALA A 94 10.99 -10.14 7.99
C ALA A 94 10.73 -10.22 6.48
N GLY A 95 9.60 -10.82 6.12
CA GLY A 95 9.05 -10.82 4.78
C GLY A 95 7.64 -10.21 4.79
N LYS A 96 7.39 -9.25 3.89
CA LYS A 96 6.09 -8.56 3.82
C LYS A 96 5.58 -8.60 2.38
N ILE A 97 4.30 -8.83 2.21
CA ILE A 97 3.61 -8.84 0.93
C ILE A 97 2.42 -7.87 1.01
N TYR A 98 2.26 -7.09 -0.02
CA TYR A 98 1.10 -6.23 -0.20
C TYR A 98 0.56 -6.39 -1.61
N LEU A 99 -0.73 -6.66 -1.72
CA LEU A 99 -1.46 -6.74 -2.98
C LEU A 99 -2.71 -5.90 -2.88
N SER A 100 -2.99 -5.09 -3.87
CA SER A 100 -4.22 -4.32 -3.93
C SER A 100 -4.76 -4.29 -5.34
N SER A 101 -6.07 -4.38 -5.48
CA SER A 101 -6.79 -4.29 -6.74
C SER A 101 -8.00 -3.39 -6.61
N ILE A 102 -8.38 -2.77 -7.72
CA ILE A 102 -9.65 -2.08 -7.88
C ILE A 102 -10.15 -2.32 -9.30
N ASN A 103 -11.40 -2.69 -9.44
CA ASN A 103 -12.00 -3.02 -10.73
C ASN A 103 -13.38 -2.37 -10.85
N GLY A 104 -13.63 -1.74 -11.98
CA GLY A 104 -14.94 -1.21 -12.30
C GLY A 104 -15.98 -2.32 -12.40
N LEU A 105 -17.22 -2.04 -12.10
CA LEU A 105 -18.33 -2.95 -12.23
C LEU A 105 -19.19 -2.60 -13.44
N GLY A 106 -19.48 -3.62 -14.26
CA GLY A 106 -20.17 -3.43 -15.53
C GLY A 106 -19.28 -2.72 -16.56
N SER A 107 -19.71 -1.57 -17.06
CA SER A 107 -18.96 -0.72 -18.01
C SER A 107 -18.29 0.49 -17.34
N ASP A 108 -18.24 0.52 -16.01
CA ASP A 108 -17.65 1.65 -15.29
C ASP A 108 -16.13 1.53 -15.23
N ASP A 109 -15.43 2.57 -15.70
CA ASP A 109 -13.98 2.69 -15.54
C ASP A 109 -13.64 3.21 -14.15
N VAL A 110 -12.52 2.74 -13.60
CA VAL A 110 -12.04 3.20 -12.30
C VAL A 110 -11.52 4.63 -12.41
N ARG A 111 -12.03 5.52 -11.58
CA ARG A 111 -11.61 6.91 -11.52
C ARG A 111 -10.17 7.04 -11.05
N VAL A 112 -9.45 8.05 -11.58
CA VAL A 112 -8.06 8.33 -11.19
C VAL A 112 -7.93 8.55 -9.67
N SER A 113 -8.89 9.24 -9.04
CA SER A 113 -8.90 9.48 -7.58
C SER A 113 -8.99 8.21 -6.73
N LYS A 114 -9.45 7.09 -7.31
CA LYS A 114 -9.63 5.79 -6.62
C LYS A 114 -8.56 4.76 -6.99
N ARG A 115 -7.74 5.04 -8.02
CA ARG A 115 -6.70 4.13 -8.48
C ARG A 115 -5.67 3.84 -7.39
N LYS A 116 -5.02 2.71 -7.52
CA LYS A 116 -4.01 2.24 -6.58
C LYS A 116 -2.67 2.88 -6.88
N GLY A 117 -1.90 3.09 -5.83
CA GLY A 117 -0.52 3.51 -5.86
C GLY A 117 0.29 2.74 -4.81
N LEU A 118 1.58 2.95 -4.79
CA LEU A 118 2.46 2.48 -3.73
C LEU A 118 2.95 3.67 -2.90
N SER A 119 2.88 3.51 -1.59
CA SER A 119 3.49 4.46 -0.64
C SER A 119 4.99 4.23 -0.53
N GLY A 120 5.73 5.27 -0.13
CA GLY A 120 7.16 5.16 0.17
C GLY A 120 7.49 4.15 1.28
N LYS A 121 6.52 3.72 2.11
CA LYS A 121 6.69 2.63 3.08
C LYS A 121 6.67 1.25 2.44
N ARG A 122 6.07 1.11 1.24
CA ARG A 122 5.95 -0.15 0.51
C ARG A 122 7.03 -0.33 -0.55
N LEU A 123 7.55 0.78 -1.04
CA LEU A 123 8.67 0.80 -1.97
C LEU A 123 9.55 2.00 -1.59
N ARG A 124 10.46 1.75 -0.67
CA ARG A 124 11.34 2.79 -0.08
C ARG A 124 12.28 3.37 -1.14
N GLY A 125 12.62 4.63 -1.03
CA GLY A 125 13.42 5.34 -2.03
C GLY A 125 12.64 5.86 -3.24
N PHE A 126 11.36 5.53 -3.36
CA PHE A 126 10.46 6.09 -4.38
C PHE A 126 9.43 7.04 -3.76
N GLU A 127 9.14 8.11 -4.46
CA GLU A 127 8.08 9.03 -4.05
C GLU A 127 6.70 8.36 -4.16
N SER A 128 5.87 8.57 -3.11
CA SER A 128 4.52 8.00 -3.07
C SER A 128 3.68 8.44 -4.27
N GLY A 129 3.04 7.46 -4.93
CA GLY A 129 2.19 7.72 -6.09
C GLY A 129 2.94 7.97 -7.41
N LYS A 130 4.27 7.95 -7.42
CA LYS A 130 5.08 8.19 -8.63
C LYS A 130 5.54 6.90 -9.32
N VAL A 131 5.05 5.76 -8.89
CA VAL A 131 5.29 4.46 -9.51
C VAL A 131 4.03 4.03 -10.25
N GLY A 132 4.18 3.60 -11.50
CA GLY A 132 3.10 3.05 -12.31
C GLY A 132 2.80 3.83 -13.60
N PRO A 133 1.60 3.67 -14.12
CA PRO A 133 1.18 4.26 -15.39
C PRO A 133 1.26 5.78 -15.43
N LEU A 134 1.64 6.28 -16.61
CA LEU A 134 1.79 7.69 -16.92
C LEU A 134 0.90 8.06 -18.11
N ASP A 135 0.15 9.15 -18.00
CA ASP A 135 -0.51 9.80 -19.11
C ASP A 135 0.19 11.15 -19.36
N GLY A 136 1.02 11.20 -20.39
CA GLY A 136 1.95 12.30 -20.57
C GLY A 136 2.95 12.39 -19.40
N THR A 137 2.85 13.45 -18.60
CA THR A 137 3.66 13.66 -17.39
C THR A 137 2.91 13.33 -16.09
N ASP A 138 1.60 13.02 -16.18
CA ASP A 138 0.74 12.82 -15.03
C ASP A 138 0.79 11.37 -14.55
N HIS A 139 1.09 11.16 -13.28
CA HIS A 139 0.99 9.86 -12.63
C HIS A 139 -0.48 9.59 -12.30
N ILE A 140 -1.05 8.59 -12.94
CA ILE A 140 -2.48 8.28 -12.84
C ILE A 140 -2.82 7.10 -11.95
N GLY A 141 -1.78 6.42 -11.41
CA GLY A 141 -1.98 5.17 -10.68
C GLY A 141 -2.46 4.02 -11.57
N GLY A 142 -2.75 2.89 -10.97
CA GLY A 142 -3.22 1.70 -11.69
C GLY A 142 -4.37 1.01 -10.99
N ASN A 143 -4.97 0.03 -11.65
CA ASN A 143 -5.99 -0.81 -11.07
C ASN A 143 -5.40 -1.83 -10.09
N TYR A 144 -4.11 -2.13 -10.24
CA TYR A 144 -3.39 -3.12 -9.42
C TYR A 144 -2.12 -2.52 -8.85
N SER A 145 -1.79 -2.89 -7.62
CA SER A 145 -0.49 -2.61 -7.03
C SER A 145 0.00 -3.80 -6.21
N ALA A 146 1.29 -4.07 -6.28
CA ALA A 146 1.94 -5.12 -5.52
C ALA A 146 3.27 -4.63 -4.98
N ALA A 147 3.61 -5.07 -3.76
CA ALA A 147 4.93 -4.88 -3.18
C ALA A 147 5.34 -6.12 -2.38
N VAL A 148 6.62 -6.43 -2.43
CA VAL A 148 7.28 -7.45 -1.61
C VAL A 148 8.49 -6.79 -0.96
N ASN A 149 8.59 -6.95 0.35
CA ASN A 149 9.66 -6.35 1.14
C ASN A 149 10.35 -7.44 1.95
N PHE A 150 11.66 -7.46 1.93
CA PHE A 150 12.50 -8.26 2.81
C PHE A 150 13.28 -7.33 3.72
N GLU A 151 13.38 -7.71 5.00
CA GLU A 151 14.15 -6.95 5.99
C GLU A 151 14.99 -7.91 6.83
N ALA A 152 16.19 -7.45 7.17
CA ALA A 152 17.05 -8.07 8.17
C ALA A 152 17.34 -7.04 9.25
N ASN A 153 16.70 -7.17 10.40
CA ASN A 153 16.87 -6.27 11.54
C ASN A 153 17.94 -6.85 12.50
N LEU A 154 18.80 -5.98 13.01
CA LEU A 154 19.95 -6.27 13.85
C LEU A 154 19.74 -5.63 15.24
N PRO A 155 18.95 -6.28 16.14
CA PRO A 155 18.55 -5.69 17.41
C PRO A 155 19.71 -5.42 18.38
N ASN A 156 20.83 -6.14 18.24
CA ASN A 156 22.00 -6.00 19.11
C ASN A 156 23.17 -5.24 18.45
N PHE A 157 22.91 -4.54 17.33
CA PHE A 157 23.96 -3.78 16.63
C PHE A 157 24.37 -2.52 17.38
N LEU A 158 23.42 -1.88 18.08
CA LEU A 158 23.65 -0.73 18.94
C LEU A 158 23.38 -1.10 20.41
N PRO A 159 23.98 -0.37 21.39
CA PRO A 159 23.68 -0.60 22.80
C PRO A 159 22.19 -0.49 23.11
N GLU A 160 21.64 -1.35 23.96
CA GLU A 160 20.21 -1.36 24.34
C GLU A 160 19.74 0.01 24.86
N SER A 161 20.62 0.78 25.51
CA SER A 161 20.30 2.11 26.03
C SER A 161 19.86 3.11 24.96
N THR A 162 20.16 2.83 23.68
CA THR A 162 19.74 3.69 22.57
C THR A 162 18.29 3.47 22.16
N ASN A 163 17.69 2.33 22.55
CA ASN A 163 16.37 1.88 22.10
C ASN A 163 16.24 1.91 20.57
N THR A 164 17.31 1.56 19.86
CA THR A 164 17.43 1.73 18.41
C THR A 164 17.93 0.44 17.78
N ASP A 165 17.17 -0.05 16.79
CA ASP A 165 17.59 -1.17 15.94
C ASP A 165 17.96 -0.65 14.55
N VAL A 166 19.01 -1.25 14.01
CA VAL A 166 19.44 -1.01 12.62
C VAL A 166 19.06 -2.23 11.78
N GLY A 167 18.68 -2.02 10.55
CA GLY A 167 18.38 -3.11 9.62
C GLY A 167 18.73 -2.76 8.19
N PHE A 168 18.63 -3.75 7.33
CA PHE A 168 18.74 -3.62 5.88
C PHE A 168 17.44 -4.07 5.23
N PHE A 169 17.11 -3.48 4.10
CA PHE A 169 15.92 -3.85 3.36
C PHE A 169 16.21 -4.08 1.87
N LEU A 170 15.33 -4.86 1.27
CA LEU A 170 15.24 -5.07 -0.16
C LEU A 170 13.75 -5.06 -0.53
N ASP A 171 13.35 -4.08 -1.33
CA ASP A 171 11.96 -3.88 -1.73
C ASP A 171 11.79 -4.10 -3.23
N PHE A 172 10.67 -4.70 -3.59
CA PHE A 172 10.20 -4.83 -4.97
C PHE A 172 8.76 -4.35 -5.03
N GLY A 173 8.40 -3.67 -6.12
CA GLY A 173 7.01 -3.22 -6.29
C GLY A 173 6.70 -2.76 -7.69
N ASN A 174 5.41 -2.79 -8.01
CA ASN A 174 4.87 -2.25 -9.24
C ASN A 174 3.41 -1.80 -9.05
N VAL A 175 2.97 -0.90 -9.94
CA VAL A 175 1.59 -0.45 -10.11
C VAL A 175 1.27 -0.54 -11.58
N TRP A 176 0.14 -1.16 -11.93
CA TRP A 176 -0.26 -1.38 -13.32
C TRP A 176 -1.78 -1.49 -13.49
N GLY A 177 -2.24 -1.62 -14.73
CA GLY A 177 -3.65 -1.77 -15.10
C GLY A 177 -4.33 -0.43 -15.30
N VAL A 178 -4.55 -0.09 -16.57
CA VAL A 178 -5.35 1.07 -16.98
C VAL A 178 -6.52 0.56 -17.81
N ASP A 179 -7.75 0.82 -17.37
CA ASP A 179 -8.97 0.27 -17.97
C ASP A 179 -9.65 1.20 -18.97
N TYR A 180 -9.32 2.50 -18.97
CA TYR A 180 -10.04 3.49 -19.77
C TYR A 180 -9.32 3.96 -21.05
N ASP A 181 -8.05 3.65 -21.21
CA ASP A 181 -7.27 3.99 -22.40
C ASP A 181 -6.10 3.04 -22.59
N SER A 182 -6.17 2.21 -23.61
CA SER A 182 -5.13 1.22 -23.93
C SER A 182 -3.86 1.82 -24.54
N THR A 183 -3.84 3.13 -24.82
CA THR A 183 -2.66 3.83 -25.36
C THR A 183 -1.74 4.38 -24.28
N ILE A 184 -2.21 4.39 -23.02
CA ILE A 184 -1.41 4.83 -21.89
C ILE A 184 -0.31 3.80 -21.58
N ASP A 185 0.89 4.28 -21.31
CA ASP A 185 2.00 3.40 -20.91
C ASP A 185 1.70 2.72 -19.55
N ASP A 186 1.31 1.47 -19.65
CA ASP A 186 1.01 0.59 -18.54
C ASP A 186 2.09 -0.49 -18.41
N SER A 187 3.33 -0.08 -18.37
CA SER A 187 4.46 -1.01 -18.37
C SER A 187 4.54 -1.82 -17.07
N ASN A 188 4.63 -3.14 -17.21
CA ASN A 188 4.87 -4.09 -16.11
C ASN A 188 6.32 -4.05 -15.57
N LYS A 189 6.91 -2.87 -15.43
CA LYS A 189 8.28 -2.70 -14.94
C LYS A 189 8.31 -2.84 -13.42
N ILE A 190 8.82 -3.96 -12.94
CA ILE A 190 9.13 -4.12 -11.52
C ILE A 190 10.26 -3.17 -11.15
N ARG A 191 10.05 -2.40 -10.10
CA ARG A 191 11.04 -1.51 -9.49
C ARG A 191 11.55 -2.13 -8.23
N SER A 192 12.81 -1.89 -7.93
CA SER A 192 13.44 -2.39 -6.70
C SER A 192 14.27 -1.30 -6.03
N SER A 193 14.41 -1.42 -4.73
CA SER A 193 15.27 -0.58 -3.92
C SER A 193 15.89 -1.38 -2.77
N THR A 194 17.04 -0.94 -2.32
CA THR A 194 17.72 -1.48 -1.15
C THR A 194 18.33 -0.36 -0.34
N GLY A 195 18.46 -0.55 0.96
CA GLY A 195 19.01 0.45 1.85
C GLY A 195 19.05 -0.02 3.29
N ALA A 196 19.37 0.92 4.18
CA ALA A 196 19.34 0.71 5.62
C ALA A 196 18.07 1.31 6.24
N VAL A 197 17.65 0.77 7.37
CA VAL A 197 16.53 1.25 8.18
C VAL A 197 16.99 1.42 9.62
N ILE A 198 16.54 2.49 10.25
CA ILE A 198 16.73 2.74 11.67
C ILE A 198 15.37 2.77 12.33
N ASN A 199 15.12 1.85 13.25
CA ASN A 199 13.92 1.80 14.07
C ASN A 199 14.26 2.31 15.47
N TRP A 200 13.76 3.46 15.83
CA TRP A 200 14.02 4.08 17.13
C TRP A 200 12.74 4.15 17.96
N ASN A 201 12.78 3.53 19.14
CA ASN A 201 11.72 3.66 20.12
C ASN A 201 11.97 4.91 20.98
N SER A 202 11.56 6.06 20.46
CA SER A 202 11.75 7.35 21.10
C SER A 202 10.74 7.57 22.25
N PRO A 203 11.01 8.50 23.18
CA PRO A 203 10.05 8.88 24.23
C PRO A 203 8.71 9.44 23.67
N LEU A 204 8.69 9.90 22.43
CA LEU A 204 7.50 10.40 21.74
C LEU A 204 6.75 9.29 20.96
N GLY A 205 7.30 8.07 20.94
CA GLY A 205 6.77 6.91 20.22
C GLY A 205 7.75 6.35 19.18
N PRO A 206 7.35 5.28 18.50
CA PRO A 206 8.20 4.59 17.55
C PRO A 206 8.42 5.43 16.28
N MET A 207 9.68 5.58 15.90
CA MET A 207 10.12 6.29 14.68
C MET A 207 10.88 5.33 13.77
N ASN A 208 10.67 5.46 12.48
CA ASN A 208 11.35 4.69 11.45
C ASN A 208 11.96 5.65 10.43
N PHE A 209 13.25 5.46 10.16
CA PHE A 209 14.02 6.24 9.18
C PHE A 209 14.57 5.29 8.12
N THR A 210 14.41 5.67 6.85
CA THR A 210 14.87 4.91 5.68
C THR A 210 15.49 5.82 4.64
#